data_60e7c18bf5640b70dde1a9ecf732c675
#
_entry.id   60e7c18bf5640b70dde1a9ecf732c675
#
_cell.length_a   1.000
_cell.length_b   1.000
_cell.length_c   1.000
_cell.angle_alpha   90.00
_cell.angle_beta   90.00
_cell.angle_gamma   90.00
#
_symmetry.space_group_name_H-M   'P 1'
#
loop_
_entity.id
_entity.type
_entity.pdbx_description
1 polymer ?
#
loop_
_entity_poly.entity_id
_entity_poly.type
_entity_poly.pdbx_seq_one_letter_code
_entity_poly.pdbx_strand_id
1 'polypeptide(L)'
;MIEKNTVEEIKDEILEALETVIDPELGIDIVNLGLVYGIDLDKEGHLEIEMTLTTVGCPLADVLTQSIHDAMEDIAEVTSVDVRLVWEPAWTTDRMSRYARIALGVH
;
A
#
# COMPACT_ATOMS: atom_id res chain seq x y z
N MET A 1 10.57 19.38 -18.58
CA MET A 1 10.34 19.03 -18.26
C MET A 1 9.57 18.36 -18.13
N ILE A 2 9.45 18.10 -18.09
CA ILE A 2 8.81 17.47 -18.08
C ILE A 2 8.09 17.19 -17.19
N GLU A 3 7.23 17.30 -17.22
CA GLU A 3 6.45 17.20 -16.41
C GLU A 3 5.88 15.97 -16.42
N LYS A 4 6.45 15.03 -16.58
CA LYS A 4 5.93 13.80 -16.48
C LYS A 4 5.44 13.59 -15.12
N ASN A 5 5.62 14.41 -14.23
CA ASN A 5 5.27 14.14 -12.84
C ASN A 5 3.90 14.66 -12.51
N THR A 6 2.92 14.21 -13.26
CA THR A 6 1.54 14.45 -12.87
C THR A 6 1.22 13.60 -11.65
N VAL A 7 0.17 14.00 -10.92
CA VAL A 7 -0.23 13.27 -9.73
C VAL A 7 -0.53 11.81 -10.06
N GLU A 8 -1.13 11.57 -11.22
CA GLU A 8 -1.46 10.21 -11.60
C GLU A 8 -0.23 9.36 -11.85
N GLU A 9 0.78 9.94 -12.49
CA GLU A 9 2.01 9.21 -12.75
C GLU A 9 2.74 8.91 -11.46
N ILE A 10 2.72 9.85 -10.53
CA ILE A 10 3.35 9.64 -9.23
C ILE A 10 2.61 8.56 -8.45
N LYS A 11 1.28 8.56 -8.53
CA LYS A 11 0.50 7.52 -7.85
C LYS A 11 0.81 6.15 -8.39
N ASP A 12 1.03 6.03 -9.71
CA ASP A 12 1.40 4.75 -10.29
C ASP A 12 2.75 4.28 -9.76
N GLU A 13 3.70 5.19 -9.63
CA GLU A 13 5.00 4.85 -9.05
C GLU A 13 4.86 4.41 -7.60
N ILE A 14 4.00 5.10 -6.86
CA ILE A 14 3.75 4.75 -5.47
C ILE A 14 3.17 3.35 -5.37
N LEU A 15 2.19 3.03 -6.21
CA LEU A 15 1.59 1.70 -6.18
C LEU A 15 2.59 0.63 -6.56
N GLU A 16 3.45 0.90 -7.54
CA GLU A 16 4.49 -0.05 -7.90
C GLU A 16 5.45 -0.29 -6.74
N ALA A 17 5.80 0.76 -6.03
CA ALA A 17 6.69 0.63 -4.89
C ALA A 17 6.00 -0.15 -3.77
N LEU A 18 4.71 0.08 -3.58
CA LEU A 18 3.96 -0.65 -2.55
C LEU A 18 3.84 -2.13 -2.88
N GLU A 19 3.97 -2.50 -4.16
CA GLU A 19 3.95 -3.91 -4.53
C GLU A 19 5.21 -4.64 -4.08
N THR A 20 6.21 -3.91 -3.59
CA THR A 20 7.39 -4.55 -3.02
C THR A 20 7.23 -4.80 -1.51
N VAL A 21 6.16 -4.30 -0.91
CA VAL A 21 5.91 -4.47 0.51
C VAL A 21 5.11 -5.76 0.69
N ILE A 22 5.77 -6.78 1.22
CA ILE A 22 5.23 -8.13 1.29
C ILE A 22 4.74 -8.42 2.69
N ASP A 23 3.52 -8.94 2.80
CA ASP A 23 3.01 -9.40 4.07
C ASP A 23 3.74 -10.70 4.42
N PRO A 24 4.49 -10.73 5.53
CA PRO A 24 5.32 -11.90 5.82
C PRO A 24 4.52 -13.14 6.15
N GLU A 25 3.26 -13.00 6.54
CA GLU A 25 2.45 -14.18 6.84
C GLU A 25 1.91 -14.84 5.59
N LEU A 26 1.58 -14.03 4.60
CA LEU A 26 0.94 -14.56 3.39
C LEU A 26 1.88 -14.62 2.20
N GLY A 27 2.99 -13.88 2.24
CA GLY A 27 3.94 -13.89 1.14
C GLY A 27 3.49 -13.15 -0.10
N ILE A 28 2.46 -12.31 0.04
CA ILE A 28 1.88 -11.56 -1.07
C ILE A 28 1.98 -10.08 -0.72
N ASP A 29 2.18 -9.23 -1.71
CA ASP A 29 2.29 -7.80 -1.47
C ASP A 29 0.95 -7.19 -1.05
N ILE A 30 1.03 -6.06 -0.35
CA ILE A 30 -0.15 -5.45 0.25
C ILE A 30 -1.12 -4.91 -0.80
N VAL A 31 -0.64 -4.55 -2.00
CA VAL A 31 -1.53 -4.06 -3.05
C VAL A 31 -2.39 -5.20 -3.58
N ASN A 32 -1.78 -6.34 -3.88
CA ASN A 32 -2.53 -7.49 -4.38
C ASN A 32 -3.43 -8.11 -3.32
N LEU A 33 -3.06 -7.97 -2.05
CA LEU A 33 -3.92 -8.43 -0.97
C LEU A 33 -5.15 -7.55 -0.78
N GLY A 34 -5.13 -6.36 -1.39
CA GLY A 34 -6.26 -5.44 -1.22
C GLY A 34 -6.24 -4.70 0.09
N LEU A 35 -5.08 -4.55 0.70
CA LEU A 35 -4.97 -3.87 1.98
C LEU A 35 -4.87 -2.35 1.85
N VAL A 36 -4.47 -1.85 0.68
CA VAL A 36 -4.34 -0.41 0.46
C VAL A 36 -5.68 0.10 -0.02
N TYR A 37 -6.34 0.91 0.80
CA TYR A 37 -7.66 1.43 0.48
C TYR A 37 -7.62 2.77 -0.23
N GLY A 38 -6.56 3.55 -0.04
CA GLY A 38 -6.45 4.82 -0.73
C GLY A 38 -5.09 5.44 -0.53
N ILE A 39 -4.69 6.26 -1.48
CA ILE A 39 -3.48 7.06 -1.37
C ILE A 39 -3.82 8.47 -1.75
N ASP A 40 -3.21 9.42 -1.05
CA ASP A 40 -3.47 10.82 -1.29
C ASP A 40 -2.15 11.58 -1.17
N LEU A 41 -1.75 12.23 -2.27
CA LEU A 41 -0.49 12.96 -2.32
C LEU A 41 -0.82 14.43 -2.53
N ASP A 42 -0.35 15.28 -1.60
CA ASP A 42 -0.64 16.70 -1.73
C ASP A 42 0.47 17.39 -2.52
N LYS A 43 0.33 18.70 -2.68
CA LYS A 43 1.25 19.47 -3.51
C LYS A 43 2.65 19.56 -2.91
N GLU A 44 2.76 19.35 -1.63
CA GLU A 44 4.04 19.47 -0.94
C GLU A 44 4.78 18.15 -0.85
N GLY A 45 4.20 17.10 -1.38
CA GLY A 45 4.82 15.79 -1.34
C GLY A 45 4.46 14.97 -0.13
N HIS A 46 3.48 15.42 0.66
CA HIS A 46 3.03 14.62 1.79
C HIS A 46 2.08 13.55 1.30
N LEU A 47 2.38 12.32 1.58
CA LEU A 47 1.59 11.17 1.13
C LEU A 47 0.86 10.57 2.32
N GLU A 48 -0.45 10.42 2.17
CA GLU A 48 -1.24 9.71 3.17
C GLU A 48 -1.72 8.41 2.55
N ILE A 49 -1.46 7.32 3.22
CA ILE A 49 -1.88 6.00 2.76
C ILE A 49 -2.90 5.47 3.76
N GLU A 50 -4.10 5.16 3.25
CA GLU A 50 -5.10 4.48 4.07
C GLU A 50 -5.03 3.02 3.76
N MET A 51 -4.85 2.21 4.79
CA MET A 51 -4.77 0.78 4.60
C MET A 51 -5.41 0.06 5.76
N THR A 52 -5.66 -1.21 5.57
CA THR A 52 -6.19 -2.05 6.62
C THR A 52 -5.31 -3.29 6.78
N LEU A 53 -5.62 -4.10 7.75
CA LEU A 53 -4.95 -5.37 7.96
C LEU A 53 -5.98 -6.48 7.91
N THR A 54 -5.52 -7.70 7.67
CA THR A 54 -6.45 -8.82 7.57
C THR A 54 -7.04 -9.19 8.92
N THR A 55 -6.39 -8.80 10.02
CA THR A 55 -6.82 -9.14 11.36
C THR A 55 -6.62 -7.96 12.28
N VAL A 56 -7.65 -7.62 13.06
CA VAL A 56 -7.55 -6.56 14.05
C VAL A 56 -6.53 -6.98 15.12
N GLY A 57 -5.66 -6.04 15.50
CA GLY A 57 -4.67 -6.30 16.52
C GLY A 57 -3.45 -7.04 16.01
N CYS A 58 -3.30 -7.11 14.70
CA CYS A 58 -2.16 -7.79 14.10
C CYS A 58 -0.84 -7.10 14.47
N PRO A 59 0.15 -7.83 14.99
CA PRO A 59 1.42 -7.20 15.34
C PRO A 59 2.25 -6.78 14.14
N LEU A 60 1.80 -7.12 12.94
CA LEU A 60 2.53 -6.78 11.74
C LEU A 60 2.37 -5.32 11.33
N ALA A 61 1.49 -4.57 12.01
CA ALA A 61 1.24 -3.19 11.63
C ALA A 61 2.53 -2.38 11.60
N ASP A 62 3.38 -2.53 12.62
CA ASP A 62 4.62 -1.76 12.68
C ASP A 62 5.58 -2.20 11.58
N VAL A 63 5.65 -3.50 11.32
CA VAL A 63 6.53 -4.02 10.28
C VAL A 63 6.12 -3.50 8.92
N LEU A 64 4.82 -3.55 8.62
CA LEU A 64 4.33 -3.09 7.32
C LEU A 64 4.50 -1.58 7.18
N THR A 65 4.24 -0.83 8.24
CA THR A 65 4.40 0.62 8.21
C THR A 65 5.85 0.98 7.90
N GLN A 66 6.80 0.31 8.57
CA GLN A 66 8.20 0.59 8.31
C GLN A 66 8.59 0.23 6.88
N SER A 67 8.08 -0.90 6.38
CA SER A 67 8.37 -1.32 5.02
C SER A 67 7.82 -0.32 4.01
N ILE A 68 6.65 0.25 4.30
CA ILE A 68 6.06 1.26 3.42
C ILE A 68 6.92 2.50 3.41
N HIS A 69 7.38 2.96 4.57
CA HIS A 69 8.26 4.12 4.63
C HIS A 69 9.52 3.88 3.83
N ASP A 70 10.11 2.69 3.97
CA ASP A 70 11.33 2.35 3.24
C ASP A 70 11.09 2.37 1.73
N ALA A 71 9.97 1.83 1.30
CA ALA A 71 9.65 1.77 -0.12
C ALA A 71 9.46 3.18 -0.71
N MET A 72 8.92 4.09 0.09
CA MET A 72 8.64 5.43 -0.40
C MET A 72 9.88 6.30 -0.47
N GLU A 73 10.96 5.91 0.19
CA GLU A 73 12.19 6.72 0.19
C GLU A 73 12.77 6.90 -1.19
N ASP A 74 12.49 5.98 -2.09
CA ASP A 74 13.04 6.05 -3.44
C ASP A 74 12.23 6.93 -4.37
N ILE A 75 11.11 7.45 -3.91
CA ILE A 75 10.25 8.29 -4.75
C ILE A 75 10.53 9.74 -4.40
N ALA A 76 11.17 10.45 -5.31
CA ALA A 76 11.65 11.80 -5.04
C ALA A 76 10.50 12.76 -4.72
N GLU A 77 9.34 12.55 -5.31
CA GLU A 77 8.21 13.45 -5.12
C GLU A 77 7.55 13.30 -3.76
N VAL A 78 7.85 12.22 -3.04
CA VAL A 78 7.26 11.99 -1.72
C VAL A 78 8.23 12.49 -0.67
N THR A 79 7.84 13.52 0.08
CA THR A 79 8.70 14.12 1.10
C THR A 79 8.37 13.63 2.50
N SER A 80 7.14 13.14 2.71
CA SER A 80 6.76 12.59 4.00
C SER A 80 5.61 11.61 3.77
N VAL A 81 5.45 10.67 4.68
CA VAL A 81 4.46 9.60 4.54
C VAL A 81 3.75 9.41 5.87
N ASP A 82 2.42 9.35 5.80
CA ASP A 82 1.60 8.97 6.94
C ASP A 82 0.82 7.73 6.55
N VAL A 83 0.86 6.71 7.36
CA VAL A 83 0.08 5.49 7.15
C VAL A 83 -1.04 5.47 8.18
N ARG A 84 -2.27 5.47 7.69
CA ARG A 84 -3.44 5.49 8.55
C ARG A 84 -4.16 4.16 8.44
N LEU A 85 -4.31 3.48 9.57
CA LEU A 85 -5.03 2.21 9.58
C LEU A 85 -6.52 2.48 9.71
N VAL A 86 -7.30 1.86 8.84
CA VAL A 86 -8.76 1.96 8.88
C VAL A 86 -9.32 0.56 8.91
N TRP A 87 -10.47 0.42 9.56
CA TRP A 87 -11.10 -0.89 9.74
C TRP A 87 -12.46 -0.96 9.07
N GLU A 88 -12.85 0.10 8.38
CA GLU A 88 -14.09 0.17 7.64
C GLU A 88 -13.79 0.63 6.22
N PRO A 89 -14.28 -0.05 5.22
CA PRO A 89 -14.99 -1.33 5.31
C PRO A 89 -14.06 -2.46 5.72
N ALA A 90 -14.63 -3.52 6.28
CA ALA A 90 -13.81 -4.65 6.72
C ALA A 90 -13.16 -5.32 5.53
N TRP A 91 -11.94 -5.78 5.72
CA TRP A 91 -11.24 -6.51 4.68
C TRP A 91 -11.83 -7.90 4.52
N THR A 92 -11.98 -8.34 3.26
CA THR A 92 -12.38 -9.70 2.95
C THR A 92 -11.52 -10.18 1.79
N THR A 93 -11.57 -11.49 1.53
CA THR A 93 -10.80 -12.05 0.43
C THR A 93 -11.25 -11.54 -0.92
N ASP A 94 -12.45 -10.96 -1.00
CA ASP A 94 -12.93 -10.37 -2.24
C ASP A 94 -12.09 -9.17 -2.66
N ARG A 95 -11.35 -8.58 -1.73
CA ARG A 95 -10.51 -7.44 -2.04
C ARG A 95 -9.17 -7.84 -2.65
N MET A 96 -8.83 -9.12 -2.58
CA MET A 96 -7.61 -9.60 -3.20
C MET A 96 -7.69 -9.55 -4.70
N SER A 97 -6.54 -9.28 -5.35
CA SER A 97 -6.47 -9.39 -6.79
C SER A 97 -6.61 -10.86 -7.18
N ARG A 98 -6.87 -11.09 -8.47
CA ARG A 98 -6.97 -12.45 -8.97
C ARG A 98 -5.67 -13.20 -8.74
N TYR A 99 -4.55 -12.52 -8.95
CA TYR A 99 -3.24 -13.14 -8.71
C TYR A 99 -3.12 -13.62 -7.27
N ALA A 100 -3.49 -12.78 -6.32
CA ALA A 100 -3.35 -13.14 -4.91
C ALA A 100 -4.25 -14.30 -4.55
N ARG A 101 -5.48 -14.30 -5.07
CA ARG A 101 -6.41 -15.40 -4.77
C ARG A 101 -5.90 -16.72 -5.30
N ILE A 102 -5.34 -16.70 -6.51
CA ILE A 102 -4.79 -17.91 -7.10
C ILE A 102 -3.59 -18.38 -6.30
N ALA A 103 -2.70 -17.46 -5.96
CA ALA A 103 -1.47 -17.81 -5.25
C ALA A 103 -1.76 -18.41 -3.89
N LEU A 104 -2.83 -17.97 -3.23
CA LEU A 104 -3.16 -18.45 -1.88
C LEU A 104 -4.19 -19.56 -1.89
N GLY A 105 -4.68 -19.95 -3.07
CA GLY A 105 -5.66 -21.03 -3.16
C GLY A 105 -7.06 -20.63 -2.72
N VAL A 106 -7.37 -19.33 -2.76
CA VAL A 106 -8.69 -18.83 -2.40
C VAL A 106 -9.54 -18.74 -3.65
N HIS A 107 -10.77 -19.25 -3.59
CA HIS A 107 -11.66 -19.27 -4.74
C HIS A 107 -12.87 -18.39 -4.59
#